data_69db5fa6682f2bf6f8bb813fc2851e06
#
_entry.id   69db5fa6682f2bf6f8bb813fc2851e06
#
_cell.length_a   1.000
_cell.length_b   1.000
_cell.length_c   1.000
_cell.angle_alpha   90.00
_cell.angle_beta   90.00
_cell.angle_gamma   90.00
#
_symmetry.space_group_name_H-M   'P 1'
#
loop_
_entity.id
_entity.type
_entity.pdbx_description
1 polymer ?
#
loop_
_entity_poly.entity_id
_entity_poly.type
_entity_poly.pdbx_seq_one_letter_code
_entity_poly.pdbx_strand_id
1 'polypeptide(L)'
;MAETLGLAAIGDEQLTRRYADIVRQEYLAVGIREALSPQADLATEPRWARISGTFGEDPTRVHNMVRGYIEGMQNGTDGLVQGSVIAVVKHWVGYGAAENGYDSHNVYGKNAIFSGNNLKEHIYPFTGAFEANVASVMPTYSILKNASIGGKPLEPVGAGFSHQLLTDILRGQYGFKGVILSDWLITNDCNSDCINGVPEGKEPVPGGMSWGVENLTPQQRFVKAVNAGVDQFGGVTDSQLLVNAVNEKQLTQQRLDESVVRILEQKFRTGLFENPFVDPQKALHTVGRADWQKEANAAQGRSLVLLQNKEGVLPLKRGKKIWLYGIEPKAAQIAGFRVVDSPEKADVALIRAHAPYEQPHKQWFFGRRHHEGSLAFTDDNPDYQAIVKASHAVPTVVTVYLDRPAILSNVKDKAKVVIGNFGVSDAVLFTRLTSSEAFTGKLPFELPSSMNAVLEQQSDVPHDSQSPLFEIGFGLAR
;
A
#
# COMPACT_ATOMS: atom_id res chain seq x y z
N MET A 1 -8.51 11.29 -5.99
CA MET A 1 -7.38 11.72 -5.11
C MET A 1 -6.13 10.96 -5.58
N ALA A 2 -4.93 11.45 -5.31
CA ALA A 2 -3.72 10.66 -5.53
C ALA A 2 -3.76 9.40 -4.64
N GLU A 3 -3.12 8.31 -5.08
CA GLU A 3 -2.92 7.12 -4.24
C GLU A 3 -1.96 7.41 -3.08
N THR A 4 -1.79 6.48 -2.15
CA THR A 4 -0.92 6.68 -0.97
C THR A 4 0.52 7.02 -1.34
N LEU A 5 1.09 6.33 -2.33
CA LEU A 5 2.40 6.69 -2.89
C LEU A 5 2.42 8.10 -3.51
N GLY A 6 1.31 8.52 -4.12
CA GLY A 6 1.16 9.88 -4.65
C GLY A 6 1.11 10.94 -3.54
N LEU A 7 0.44 10.66 -2.43
CA LEU A 7 0.48 11.51 -1.24
C LEU A 7 1.91 11.58 -0.66
N ALA A 8 2.61 10.45 -0.61
CA ALA A 8 4.00 10.41 -0.18
C ALA A 8 4.94 11.18 -1.12
N ALA A 9 4.69 11.14 -2.44
CA ALA A 9 5.44 11.92 -3.42
C ALA A 9 5.21 13.44 -3.26
N ILE A 10 4.06 13.86 -2.77
CA ILE A 10 3.80 15.27 -2.38
C ILE A 10 4.51 15.62 -1.07
N GLY A 11 4.58 14.68 -0.12
CA GLY A 11 5.26 14.85 1.16
C GLY A 11 4.58 15.83 2.12
N ASP A 12 3.27 16.02 2.01
CA ASP A 12 2.49 17.02 2.76
C ASP A 12 1.54 16.29 3.75
N GLU A 13 1.93 16.28 5.03
CA GLU A 13 1.16 15.64 6.11
C GLU A 13 -0.23 16.28 6.28
N GLN A 14 -0.34 17.61 6.15
CA GLN A 14 -1.62 18.30 6.29
C GLN A 14 -2.58 17.96 5.15
N LEU A 15 -2.05 17.81 3.93
CA LEU A 15 -2.84 17.34 2.80
C LEU A 15 -3.29 15.89 3.02
N THR A 16 -2.43 15.03 3.58
CA THR A 16 -2.78 13.65 3.89
C THR A 16 -3.86 13.57 4.95
N ARG A 17 -3.79 14.39 5.99
CA ARG A 17 -4.85 14.55 7.00
C ARG A 17 -6.16 15.02 6.36
N ARG A 18 -6.09 16.05 5.48
CA ARG A 18 -7.26 16.54 4.76
C ARG A 18 -7.89 15.49 3.86
N TYR A 19 -7.05 14.71 3.15
CA TYR A 19 -7.50 13.57 2.36
C TYR A 19 -8.28 12.55 3.19
N ALA A 20 -7.71 12.13 4.31
CA ALA A 20 -8.33 11.16 5.19
C ALA A 20 -9.63 11.70 5.84
N ASP A 21 -9.70 13.01 6.13
CA ASP A 21 -10.92 13.64 6.60
C ASP A 21 -12.04 13.64 5.54
N ILE A 22 -11.72 13.86 4.26
CA ILE A 22 -12.69 13.71 3.17
C ILE A 22 -13.20 12.26 3.10
N VAL A 23 -12.28 11.28 3.13
CA VAL A 23 -12.64 9.85 3.12
C VAL A 23 -13.51 9.51 4.32
N ARG A 24 -13.18 9.99 5.51
CA ARG A 24 -13.99 9.81 6.72
C ARG A 24 -15.43 10.31 6.53
N GLN A 25 -15.59 11.51 5.98
CA GLN A 25 -16.92 12.09 5.77
C GLN A 25 -17.74 11.30 4.74
N GLU A 26 -17.13 10.84 3.66
CA GLU A 26 -17.78 9.98 2.67
C GLU A 26 -18.14 8.61 3.26
N TYR A 27 -17.24 7.99 4.04
CA TYR A 27 -17.50 6.73 4.74
C TYR A 27 -18.68 6.84 5.71
N LEU A 28 -18.69 7.87 6.55
CA LEU A 28 -19.80 8.11 7.48
C LEU A 28 -21.13 8.31 6.75
N ALA A 29 -21.12 8.98 5.61
CA ALA A 29 -22.33 9.22 4.82
C ALA A 29 -22.97 7.93 4.28
N VAL A 30 -22.15 6.90 4.01
CA VAL A 30 -22.62 5.59 3.52
C VAL A 30 -22.62 4.49 4.60
N GLY A 31 -22.35 4.83 5.85
CA GLY A 31 -22.47 3.91 6.99
C GLY A 31 -21.20 3.11 7.31
N ILE A 32 -20.08 3.38 6.68
CA ILE A 32 -18.79 2.75 7.01
C ILE A 32 -18.24 3.40 8.29
N ARG A 33 -17.94 2.61 9.31
CA ARG A 33 -17.47 3.06 10.63
C ARG A 33 -16.05 2.60 10.96
N GLU A 34 -15.49 1.68 10.19
CA GLU A 34 -14.14 1.14 10.38
C GLU A 34 -13.47 0.95 9.02
N ALA A 35 -12.21 1.32 8.92
CA ALA A 35 -11.41 1.22 7.71
C ALA A 35 -10.09 0.50 8.00
N LEU A 36 -9.76 -0.53 7.19
CA LEU A 36 -8.52 -1.29 7.29
C LEU A 36 -7.35 -0.51 6.67
N SER A 37 -7.12 0.67 7.20
CA SER A 37 -6.10 1.63 6.74
C SER A 37 -5.69 2.59 7.85
N PRO A 38 -4.49 3.21 7.75
CA PRO A 38 -3.51 3.17 6.66
C PRO A 38 -2.56 1.97 6.74
N GLN A 39 -1.77 1.75 5.65
CA GLN A 39 -0.57 0.91 5.72
C GLN A 39 0.62 1.74 6.24
N ALA A 40 1.17 1.32 7.39
CA ALA A 40 2.41 1.85 7.94
C ALA A 40 3.63 0.97 7.56
N ASP A 41 3.42 0.01 6.67
CA ASP A 41 4.49 -0.84 6.15
C ASP A 41 5.56 0.00 5.45
N LEU A 42 6.83 -0.31 5.73
CA LEU A 42 7.97 0.32 5.09
C LEU A 42 8.35 -0.49 3.84
N ALA A 43 8.34 0.15 2.68
CA ALA A 43 8.51 -0.51 1.38
C ALA A 43 9.99 -0.77 1.05
N THR A 44 10.66 -1.65 1.78
CA THR A 44 12.10 -1.90 1.68
C THR A 44 12.47 -2.97 0.64
N GLU A 45 11.57 -3.91 0.32
CA GLU A 45 11.79 -4.89 -0.74
C GLU A 45 11.13 -4.39 -2.05
N PRO A 46 11.90 -3.96 -3.07
CA PRO A 46 11.34 -3.30 -4.26
C PRO A 46 10.39 -4.15 -5.09
N ARG A 47 10.49 -5.49 -5.00
CA ARG A 47 9.62 -6.42 -5.73
C ARG A 47 8.29 -6.68 -5.04
N TRP A 48 8.12 -6.24 -3.80
CA TRP A 48 6.91 -6.53 -3.03
C TRP A 48 5.65 -5.95 -3.69
N ALA A 49 4.65 -6.82 -3.89
CA ALA A 49 3.45 -6.50 -4.66
C ALA A 49 2.52 -5.45 -4.01
N ARG A 50 2.73 -5.11 -2.73
CA ARG A 50 1.84 -4.20 -1.98
C ARG A 50 2.45 -2.83 -1.68
N ILE A 51 3.54 -2.48 -2.33
CA ILE A 51 4.19 -1.16 -2.21
C ILE A 51 3.21 -0.03 -2.50
N SER A 52 2.32 -0.19 -3.50
CA SER A 52 1.33 0.82 -3.90
C SER A 52 0.41 1.28 -2.76
N GLY A 53 0.17 0.43 -1.75
CA GLY A 53 -0.63 0.77 -0.57
C GLY A 53 0.12 1.53 0.52
N THR A 54 1.45 1.66 0.43
CA THR A 54 2.31 2.28 1.43
C THR A 54 2.56 3.77 1.18
N PHE A 55 3.32 4.40 2.07
CA PHE A 55 3.86 5.76 1.87
C PHE A 55 5.36 5.74 1.46
N GLY A 56 5.85 4.61 0.95
CA GLY A 56 7.21 4.45 0.45
C GLY A 56 8.18 3.83 1.45
N GLU A 57 9.48 4.10 1.27
CA GLU A 57 10.55 3.44 2.03
C GLU A 57 11.26 4.32 3.07
N ASP A 58 10.95 5.63 3.15
CA ASP A 58 11.54 6.51 4.16
C ASP A 58 10.78 6.43 5.48
N PRO A 59 11.41 5.95 6.58
CA PRO A 59 10.72 5.74 7.85
C PRO A 59 10.07 7.01 8.40
N THR A 60 10.71 8.16 8.28
CA THR A 60 10.21 9.45 8.80
C THR A 60 9.03 9.94 7.99
N ARG A 61 9.09 9.82 6.67
CA ARG A 61 7.96 10.16 5.80
C ARG A 61 6.76 9.29 6.11
N VAL A 62 6.95 7.96 6.17
CA VAL A 62 5.86 7.02 6.48
C VAL A 62 5.25 7.33 7.84
N HIS A 63 6.07 7.57 8.88
CA HIS A 63 5.62 8.00 10.21
C HIS A 63 4.69 9.23 10.14
N ASN A 64 5.13 10.30 9.48
CA ASN A 64 4.35 11.55 9.39
C ASN A 64 3.05 11.37 8.58
N MET A 65 3.13 10.66 7.44
CA MET A 65 1.94 10.41 6.61
C MET A 65 0.91 9.54 7.34
N VAL A 66 1.35 8.51 8.06
CA VAL A 66 0.50 7.63 8.88
C VAL A 66 -0.19 8.43 9.98
N ARG A 67 0.55 9.30 10.70
CA ARG A 67 -0.02 10.19 11.72
C ARG A 67 -1.12 11.05 11.14
N GLY A 68 -0.83 11.83 10.09
CA GLY A 68 -1.80 12.70 9.45
C GLY A 68 -3.03 11.95 8.93
N TYR A 69 -2.84 10.76 8.33
CA TYR A 69 -3.94 9.93 7.86
C TYR A 69 -4.89 9.52 9.00
N ILE A 70 -4.35 9.04 10.12
CA ILE A 70 -5.15 8.60 11.28
C ILE A 70 -5.88 9.77 11.93
N GLU A 71 -5.22 10.91 12.10
CA GLU A 71 -5.86 12.13 12.61
C GLU A 71 -7.04 12.58 11.73
N GLY A 72 -6.92 12.43 10.40
CA GLY A 72 -8.03 12.70 9.47
C GLY A 72 -9.17 11.71 9.62
N MET A 73 -8.88 10.39 9.67
CA MET A 73 -9.88 9.33 9.82
C MET A 73 -10.58 9.38 11.17
N GLN A 74 -9.88 9.69 12.25
CA GLN A 74 -10.42 9.71 13.60
C GLN A 74 -10.97 11.09 14.02
N ASN A 75 -10.98 12.07 13.13
CA ASN A 75 -11.51 13.43 13.35
C ASN A 75 -10.76 14.22 14.43
N GLY A 76 -9.46 14.02 14.56
CA GLY A 76 -8.61 14.76 15.51
C GLY A 76 -7.49 13.91 16.09
N THR A 77 -6.88 14.44 17.14
CA THR A 77 -5.71 13.86 17.84
C THR A 77 -6.07 13.07 19.10
N ASP A 78 -7.32 13.17 19.59
CA ASP A 78 -7.75 12.63 20.89
C ASP A 78 -8.25 11.18 20.82
N GLY A 79 -7.91 10.45 19.75
CA GLY A 79 -8.41 9.12 19.46
C GLY A 79 -9.85 9.14 18.94
N LEU A 80 -10.65 8.14 19.28
CA LEU A 80 -12.04 8.06 18.81
C LEU A 80 -12.96 9.05 19.53
N VAL A 81 -13.69 9.81 18.73
CA VAL A 81 -14.78 10.70 19.17
C VAL A 81 -16.00 10.46 18.28
N GLN A 82 -17.14 11.03 18.65
CA GLN A 82 -18.32 11.00 17.79
C GLN A 82 -17.99 11.60 16.40
N GLY A 83 -18.34 10.89 15.34
CA GLY A 83 -17.99 11.28 13.97
C GLY A 83 -16.60 10.82 13.51
N SER A 84 -15.91 10.00 14.29
CA SER A 84 -14.72 9.26 13.82
C SER A 84 -15.11 8.08 12.94
N VAL A 85 -14.18 7.69 12.05
CA VAL A 85 -14.09 6.34 11.49
C VAL A 85 -12.91 5.65 12.16
N ILE A 86 -13.11 4.44 12.66
CA ILE A 86 -12.07 3.64 13.31
C ILE A 86 -10.97 3.36 12.27
N ALA A 87 -9.77 3.85 12.52
CA ALA A 87 -8.61 3.53 11.71
C ALA A 87 -7.93 2.25 12.24
N VAL A 88 -7.63 1.31 11.33
CA VAL A 88 -6.87 0.09 11.63
C VAL A 88 -5.53 0.21 10.95
N VAL A 89 -4.50 0.64 11.67
CA VAL A 89 -3.14 0.72 11.10
C VAL A 89 -2.58 -0.68 10.90
N LYS A 90 -1.93 -0.89 9.75
CA LYS A 90 -1.44 -2.22 9.33
C LYS A 90 -0.14 -2.13 8.56
N HIS A 91 0.62 -3.21 8.45
CA HIS A 91 0.46 -4.51 9.12
C HIS A 91 1.58 -4.64 10.17
N TRP A 92 1.24 -4.67 11.43
CA TRP A 92 2.22 -4.79 12.53
C TRP A 92 2.90 -6.16 12.49
N VAL A 93 4.21 -6.33 12.18
CA VAL A 93 5.19 -5.34 11.77
C VAL A 93 6.15 -6.00 10.77
N GLY A 94 6.70 -5.23 9.85
CA GLY A 94 7.79 -5.70 8.99
C GLY A 94 7.36 -6.38 7.69
N TYR A 95 6.12 -6.21 7.27
CA TYR A 95 5.57 -6.84 6.06
C TYR A 95 6.33 -6.48 4.78
N GLY A 96 6.84 -5.24 4.67
CA GLY A 96 7.57 -4.77 3.49
C GLY A 96 8.95 -5.40 3.29
N ALA A 97 9.46 -6.17 4.28
CA ALA A 97 10.69 -6.97 4.14
C ALA A 97 10.42 -8.36 3.55
N ALA A 98 9.44 -8.49 2.65
CA ALA A 98 8.96 -9.73 2.08
C ALA A 98 10.06 -10.53 1.37
N GLU A 99 10.20 -11.82 1.70
CA GLU A 99 11.18 -12.72 1.07
C GLU A 99 10.98 -12.77 -0.44
N ASN A 100 11.96 -12.31 -1.23
CA ASN A 100 11.90 -12.20 -2.69
C ASN A 100 10.74 -11.32 -3.23
N GLY A 101 10.16 -10.47 -2.41
CA GLY A 101 9.00 -9.65 -2.75
C GLY A 101 7.67 -10.39 -2.78
N TYR A 102 7.64 -11.66 -2.37
CA TYR A 102 6.43 -12.47 -2.37
C TYR A 102 5.52 -12.13 -1.17
N ASP A 103 4.23 -12.09 -1.45
CA ASP A 103 3.23 -11.66 -0.48
C ASP A 103 2.78 -12.79 0.44
N SER A 104 2.66 -12.49 1.75
CA SER A 104 2.35 -13.48 2.78
C SER A 104 0.88 -13.95 2.84
N HIS A 105 0.02 -13.48 1.94
CA HIS A 105 -1.25 -14.16 1.67
C HIS A 105 -1.07 -15.55 1.04
N ASN A 106 0.14 -15.85 0.57
CA ASN A 106 0.47 -17.11 -0.07
C ASN A 106 1.52 -17.89 0.73
N VAL A 107 1.44 -19.21 0.70
CA VAL A 107 2.37 -20.09 1.42
C VAL A 107 3.83 -19.86 1.02
N TYR A 108 4.09 -19.55 -0.25
CA TYR A 108 5.42 -19.30 -0.80
C TYR A 108 5.99 -17.92 -0.40
N GLY A 109 5.13 -17.00 0.07
CA GLY A 109 5.51 -15.64 0.52
C GLY A 109 5.37 -15.45 2.03
N LYS A 110 5.25 -16.50 2.83
CA LYS A 110 4.95 -16.42 4.26
C LYS A 110 6.03 -15.78 5.15
N ASN A 111 7.21 -15.48 4.61
CA ASN A 111 8.33 -14.95 5.38
C ASN A 111 8.62 -13.48 5.04
N ALA A 112 9.05 -12.74 6.05
CA ALA A 112 9.76 -11.47 5.93
C ALA A 112 11.18 -11.65 6.48
N ILE A 113 12.21 -11.14 5.78
CA ILE A 113 13.63 -11.42 6.09
C ILE A 113 14.30 -10.19 6.68
N PHE A 114 14.90 -10.36 7.86
CA PHE A 114 15.57 -9.32 8.63
C PHE A 114 17.08 -9.58 8.75
N SER A 115 17.75 -9.78 7.61
CA SER A 115 19.20 -10.00 7.57
C SER A 115 20.01 -8.76 7.93
N GLY A 116 19.45 -7.57 7.69
CA GLY A 116 20.03 -6.28 8.08
C GLY A 116 19.79 -5.89 9.54
N ASN A 117 19.03 -6.69 10.30
CA ASN A 117 18.65 -6.42 11.69
C ASN A 117 17.92 -5.07 11.89
N ASN A 118 17.08 -4.68 10.93
CA ASN A 118 16.46 -3.36 10.84
C ASN A 118 14.99 -3.32 11.32
N LEU A 119 14.59 -4.26 12.17
CA LEU A 119 13.20 -4.30 12.67
C LEU A 119 12.75 -2.97 13.33
N LYS A 120 13.67 -2.22 13.94
CA LYS A 120 13.37 -0.91 14.55
C LYS A 120 12.90 0.11 13.52
N GLU A 121 13.49 0.13 12.34
CA GLU A 121 13.09 1.03 11.25
C GLU A 121 11.67 0.69 10.74
N HIS A 122 11.29 -0.60 10.73
CA HIS A 122 9.94 -1.04 10.39
C HIS A 122 8.92 -0.74 11.51
N ILE A 123 9.33 -0.64 12.76
CA ILE A 123 8.46 -0.25 13.87
C ILE A 123 8.24 1.27 13.89
N TYR A 124 9.23 2.07 13.54
CA TYR A 124 9.19 3.52 13.65
C TYR A 124 7.97 4.18 12.96
N PRO A 125 7.54 3.80 11.75
CA PRO A 125 6.29 4.31 11.14
C PRO A 125 5.05 4.18 12.02
N PHE A 126 4.94 3.09 12.78
CA PHE A 126 3.80 2.86 13.67
C PHE A 126 3.78 3.81 14.87
N THR A 127 4.92 4.39 15.26
CA THR A 127 4.93 5.39 16.34
C THR A 127 4.12 6.62 15.97
N GLY A 128 4.05 7.00 14.69
CA GLY A 128 3.14 8.05 14.19
C GLY A 128 1.66 7.70 14.40
N ALA A 129 1.30 6.42 14.26
CA ALA A 129 -0.04 5.96 14.56
C ALA A 129 -0.35 6.04 16.07
N PHE A 130 0.62 5.71 16.92
CA PHE A 130 0.46 5.79 18.38
C PHE A 130 0.34 7.22 18.85
N GLU A 131 1.12 8.15 18.29
CA GLU A 131 1.00 9.60 18.54
C GLU A 131 -0.40 10.14 18.16
N ALA A 132 -1.00 9.62 17.09
CA ALA A 132 -2.36 9.94 16.67
C ALA A 132 -3.45 9.19 17.47
N ASN A 133 -3.10 8.45 18.52
CA ASN A 133 -4.03 7.62 19.31
C ASN A 133 -4.88 6.69 18.45
N VAL A 134 -4.22 5.92 17.56
CA VAL A 134 -4.91 4.98 16.65
C VAL A 134 -5.78 3.98 17.40
N ALA A 135 -6.97 3.76 16.89
CA ALA A 135 -7.98 2.90 17.54
C ALA A 135 -7.67 1.40 17.44
N SER A 136 -7.13 0.96 16.30
CA SER A 136 -6.88 -0.47 16.06
C SER A 136 -5.55 -0.69 15.34
N VAL A 137 -4.96 -1.87 15.58
CA VAL A 137 -3.74 -2.36 14.92
C VAL A 137 -4.01 -3.74 14.34
N MET A 138 -3.58 -3.96 13.10
CA MET A 138 -3.65 -5.28 12.45
C MET A 138 -2.23 -5.86 12.32
N PRO A 139 -1.96 -7.04 12.90
CA PRO A 139 -0.68 -7.74 12.73
C PRO A 139 -0.52 -8.27 11.30
N THR A 140 0.73 -8.37 10.83
CA THR A 140 1.06 -9.04 9.56
C THR A 140 0.90 -10.55 9.64
N TYR A 141 0.61 -11.18 8.51
CA TYR A 141 0.71 -12.66 8.39
C TYR A 141 2.13 -13.17 8.52
N SER A 142 3.13 -12.34 8.18
CA SER A 142 4.50 -12.79 7.96
C SER A 142 5.15 -13.37 9.20
N ILE A 143 5.92 -14.44 8.98
CA ILE A 143 6.93 -14.92 9.93
C ILE A 143 8.19 -14.06 9.75
N LEU A 144 8.64 -13.38 10.78
CA LEU A 144 9.82 -12.54 10.74
C LEU A 144 11.08 -13.37 10.97
N LYS A 145 11.70 -13.82 9.88
CA LYS A 145 12.95 -14.59 9.93
C LYS A 145 14.14 -13.69 10.24
N ASN A 146 15.06 -14.21 11.06
CA ASN A 146 16.29 -13.53 11.49
C ASN A 146 16.04 -12.24 12.31
N ALA A 147 14.79 -11.94 12.64
CA ALA A 147 14.45 -10.81 13.49
C ALA A 147 14.72 -11.10 14.96
N SER A 148 15.25 -10.10 15.68
CA SER A 148 15.46 -10.18 17.12
C SER A 148 15.12 -8.85 17.80
N ILE A 149 14.74 -8.93 19.07
CA ILE A 149 14.50 -7.76 19.93
C ILE A 149 15.26 -7.93 21.24
N GLY A 150 16.06 -6.94 21.56
CA GLY A 150 16.94 -7.01 22.76
C GLY A 150 17.89 -8.22 22.73
N GLY A 151 18.31 -8.66 21.54
CA GLY A 151 19.16 -9.83 21.34
C GLY A 151 18.44 -11.18 21.46
N LYS A 152 17.12 -11.19 21.65
CA LYS A 152 16.31 -12.42 21.70
C LYS A 152 15.63 -12.65 20.34
N PRO A 153 15.80 -13.80 19.70
CA PRO A 153 15.08 -14.15 18.48
C PRO A 153 13.57 -14.10 18.69
N LEU A 154 12.85 -13.70 17.66
CA LEU A 154 11.37 -13.80 17.65
C LEU A 154 10.92 -15.23 17.44
N GLU A 155 9.77 -15.59 18.02
CA GLU A 155 9.11 -16.86 17.75
C GLU A 155 8.80 -16.96 16.25
N PRO A 156 9.08 -18.11 15.59
CA PRO A 156 8.89 -18.27 14.13
C PRO A 156 7.41 -18.54 13.77
N VAL A 157 6.54 -17.60 14.09
CA VAL A 157 5.10 -17.64 13.81
C VAL A 157 4.65 -16.31 13.19
N GLY A 158 3.53 -16.33 12.49
CA GLY A 158 2.90 -15.10 12.01
C GLY A 158 2.63 -14.12 13.16
N ALA A 159 2.75 -12.82 12.91
CA ALA A 159 2.70 -11.82 13.97
C ALA A 159 1.43 -11.90 14.84
N GLY A 160 0.28 -12.32 14.28
CA GLY A 160 -0.96 -12.54 15.01
C GLY A 160 -0.90 -13.64 16.10
N PHE A 161 0.16 -14.45 16.10
CA PHE A 161 0.39 -15.52 17.09
C PHE A 161 1.57 -15.23 18.02
N SER A 162 2.26 -14.11 17.84
CA SER A 162 3.47 -13.76 18.58
C SER A 162 3.16 -12.91 19.81
N HIS A 163 3.28 -13.52 21.01
CA HIS A 163 3.19 -12.80 22.29
C HIS A 163 4.23 -11.69 22.38
N GLN A 164 5.45 -11.94 21.90
CA GLN A 164 6.53 -10.95 21.91
C GLN A 164 6.13 -9.69 21.13
N LEU A 165 5.57 -9.84 19.92
CA LEU A 165 5.18 -8.69 19.08
C LEU A 165 3.94 -7.96 19.60
N LEU A 166 2.91 -8.69 20.07
CA LEU A 166 1.63 -8.09 20.40
C LEU A 166 1.55 -7.65 21.87
N THR A 167 2.02 -8.47 22.80
CA THR A 167 1.93 -8.16 24.23
C THR A 167 3.17 -7.44 24.74
N ASP A 168 4.37 -7.99 24.53
CA ASP A 168 5.56 -7.40 25.15
C ASP A 168 5.94 -6.07 24.49
N ILE A 169 5.84 -5.99 23.16
CA ILE A 169 6.25 -4.79 22.41
C ILE A 169 5.09 -3.84 22.21
N LEU A 170 4.05 -4.25 21.49
CA LEU A 170 2.98 -3.33 21.12
C LEU A 170 2.23 -2.79 22.35
N ARG A 171 1.80 -3.68 23.26
CA ARG A 171 1.12 -3.25 24.49
C ARG A 171 2.08 -2.80 25.58
N GLY A 172 3.16 -3.55 25.83
CA GLY A 172 4.08 -3.30 26.93
C GLY A 172 5.01 -2.11 26.67
N GLN A 173 5.76 -2.13 25.58
CA GLN A 173 6.76 -1.09 25.28
C GLN A 173 6.12 0.18 24.72
N TYR A 174 5.15 0.06 23.79
CA TYR A 174 4.50 1.21 23.15
C TYR A 174 3.19 1.62 23.81
N GLY A 175 2.70 0.88 24.81
CA GLY A 175 1.53 1.24 25.60
C GLY A 175 0.20 1.21 24.80
N PHE A 176 0.13 0.49 23.70
CA PHE A 176 -1.08 0.43 22.89
C PHE A 176 -2.26 -0.19 23.65
N LYS A 177 -3.39 0.53 23.72
CA LYS A 177 -4.57 0.12 24.49
C LYS A 177 -5.77 -0.27 23.62
N GLY A 178 -5.72 0.01 22.30
CA GLY A 178 -6.81 -0.24 21.38
C GLY A 178 -7.01 -1.71 21.02
N VAL A 179 -7.84 -1.97 20.01
CA VAL A 179 -8.15 -3.31 19.51
C VAL A 179 -7.01 -3.84 18.65
N ILE A 180 -6.60 -5.08 18.89
CA ILE A 180 -5.77 -5.83 17.96
C ILE A 180 -6.69 -6.71 17.12
N LEU A 181 -6.91 -6.31 15.87
CA LEU A 181 -7.71 -7.03 14.89
C LEU A 181 -6.78 -7.91 14.04
N SER A 182 -6.94 -9.24 14.08
CA SER A 182 -6.14 -10.12 13.22
C SER A 182 -6.36 -9.82 11.75
N ASP A 183 -5.38 -10.09 10.92
CA ASP A 183 -5.62 -10.21 9.49
C ASP A 183 -6.51 -11.43 9.20
N TRP A 184 -6.98 -11.61 7.95
CA TRP A 184 -8.06 -12.53 7.60
C TRP A 184 -7.61 -14.00 7.65
N LEU A 185 -8.50 -14.86 8.14
CA LEU A 185 -8.39 -16.33 8.07
C LEU A 185 -7.13 -16.94 8.73
N ILE A 186 -6.51 -16.26 9.71
CA ILE A 186 -5.29 -16.77 10.35
C ILE A 186 -5.52 -18.07 11.12
N THR A 187 -6.75 -18.33 11.57
CA THR A 187 -7.10 -19.54 12.32
C THR A 187 -7.49 -20.73 11.44
N ASN A 188 -7.71 -20.51 10.13
CA ASN A 188 -8.13 -21.53 9.18
C ASN A 188 -6.95 -22.36 8.67
N ASP A 189 -7.26 -23.57 8.16
CA ASP A 189 -6.27 -24.42 7.53
C ASP A 189 -5.89 -23.92 6.13
N CYS A 190 -4.59 -23.96 5.84
CA CYS A 190 -4.09 -23.89 4.47
C CYS A 190 -4.25 -25.28 3.85
N ASN A 191 -5.32 -25.48 3.10
CA ASN A 191 -5.65 -26.76 2.47
C ASN A 191 -4.70 -27.09 1.29
N SER A 192 -4.94 -28.20 0.61
CA SER A 192 -4.11 -28.65 -0.53
C SER A 192 -3.98 -27.58 -1.63
N ASP A 193 -5.08 -26.90 -1.96
CA ASP A 193 -5.09 -25.85 -3.00
C ASP A 193 -4.30 -24.61 -2.56
N CYS A 194 -4.35 -24.28 -1.27
CA CYS A 194 -3.55 -23.22 -0.69
C CYS A 194 -2.05 -23.55 -0.70
N ILE A 195 -1.68 -24.83 -0.42
CA ILE A 195 -0.28 -25.28 -0.37
C ILE A 195 0.31 -25.43 -1.77
N ASN A 196 -0.42 -26.08 -2.69
CA ASN A 196 0.10 -26.52 -3.98
C ASN A 196 -0.35 -25.66 -5.17
N GLY A 197 -1.28 -24.73 -4.95
CA GLY A 197 -2.01 -24.06 -6.01
C GLY A 197 -3.08 -24.97 -6.64
N VAL A 198 -4.02 -24.38 -7.38
CA VAL A 198 -5.03 -25.15 -8.10
C VAL A 198 -4.52 -25.58 -9.48
N PRO A 199 -5.00 -26.71 -10.02
CA PRO A 199 -4.73 -27.10 -11.40
C PRO A 199 -5.16 -26.02 -12.41
N GLU A 200 -4.53 -26.02 -13.58
CA GLU A 200 -4.92 -25.13 -14.68
C GLU A 200 -6.41 -25.27 -15.03
N GLY A 201 -7.06 -24.13 -15.24
CA GLY A 201 -8.50 -24.05 -15.52
C GLY A 201 -9.41 -24.06 -14.30
N LYS A 202 -8.89 -24.26 -13.09
CA LYS A 202 -9.66 -24.04 -11.85
C LYS A 202 -9.47 -22.65 -11.29
N GLU A 203 -10.53 -22.13 -10.66
CA GLU A 203 -10.47 -20.86 -9.91
C GLU A 203 -9.97 -21.14 -8.47
N PRO A 204 -8.85 -20.54 -8.04
CA PRO A 204 -8.39 -20.64 -6.67
C PRO A 204 -9.27 -19.84 -5.72
N VAL A 205 -9.42 -20.35 -4.50
CA VAL A 205 -10.10 -19.65 -3.39
C VAL A 205 -9.07 -19.30 -2.29
N PRO A 206 -9.32 -18.28 -1.47
CA PRO A 206 -8.43 -17.98 -0.34
C PRO A 206 -8.35 -19.16 0.61
N GLY A 207 -7.15 -19.56 1.00
CA GLY A 207 -6.90 -20.52 2.08
C GLY A 207 -6.64 -19.81 3.41
N GLY A 208 -6.47 -20.58 4.48
CA GLY A 208 -6.03 -20.04 5.77
C GLY A 208 -4.56 -19.64 5.75
N MET A 209 -4.21 -18.60 6.52
CA MET A 209 -2.85 -18.06 6.63
C MET A 209 -2.29 -18.31 8.04
N SER A 210 -2.29 -19.57 8.48
CA SER A 210 -1.86 -20.01 9.81
C SER A 210 -0.34 -20.26 9.90
N TRP A 211 0.44 -19.29 9.41
CA TRP A 211 1.88 -19.49 9.25
C TRP A 211 2.64 -19.70 10.55
N GLY A 212 3.40 -20.79 10.61
CA GLY A 212 4.19 -21.22 11.77
C GLY A 212 3.37 -21.93 12.85
N VAL A 213 2.05 -22.10 12.67
CA VAL A 213 1.14 -22.83 13.58
C VAL A 213 0.24 -23.82 12.81
N GLU A 214 0.69 -24.25 11.65
CA GLU A 214 -0.05 -25.16 10.78
C GLU A 214 -0.39 -26.51 11.45
N ASN A 215 0.44 -26.92 12.41
CA ASN A 215 0.26 -28.17 13.20
C ASN A 215 -0.78 -28.06 14.32
N LEU A 216 -1.28 -26.85 14.62
CA LEU A 216 -2.33 -26.64 15.63
C LEU A 216 -3.72 -26.80 15.00
N THR A 217 -4.70 -27.22 15.79
CA THR A 217 -6.12 -27.20 15.39
C THR A 217 -6.62 -25.76 15.32
N PRO A 218 -7.71 -25.47 14.58
CA PRO A 218 -8.32 -24.12 14.57
C PRO A 218 -8.59 -23.58 15.98
N GLN A 219 -9.14 -24.36 16.90
CA GLN A 219 -9.37 -23.94 18.30
C GLN A 219 -8.06 -23.57 19.00
N GLN A 220 -7.01 -24.36 18.85
CA GLN A 220 -5.70 -24.06 19.44
C GLN A 220 -5.10 -22.79 18.86
N ARG A 221 -5.32 -22.50 17.58
CA ARG A 221 -4.90 -21.22 16.95
C ARG A 221 -5.65 -20.04 17.52
N PHE A 222 -6.97 -20.15 17.75
CA PHE A 222 -7.73 -19.12 18.47
C PHE A 222 -7.14 -18.89 19.85
N VAL A 223 -6.90 -19.95 20.61
CA VAL A 223 -6.32 -19.86 21.97
C VAL A 223 -4.96 -19.17 21.93
N LYS A 224 -4.06 -19.58 21.00
CA LYS A 224 -2.72 -18.98 20.88
C LYS A 224 -2.81 -17.51 20.52
N ALA A 225 -3.64 -17.13 19.54
CA ALA A 225 -3.78 -15.73 19.10
C ALA A 225 -4.38 -14.84 20.21
N VAL A 226 -5.42 -15.28 20.90
CA VAL A 226 -6.00 -14.55 22.04
C VAL A 226 -4.96 -14.36 23.15
N ASN A 227 -4.21 -15.41 23.50
CA ASN A 227 -3.15 -15.32 24.53
C ASN A 227 -1.95 -14.46 24.05
N ALA A 228 -1.71 -14.37 22.74
CA ALA A 228 -0.71 -13.45 22.18
C ALA A 228 -1.15 -11.98 22.26
N GLY A 229 -2.46 -11.70 22.34
CA GLY A 229 -2.98 -10.34 22.48
C GLY A 229 -4.06 -9.93 21.48
N VAL A 230 -4.46 -10.80 20.55
CA VAL A 230 -5.55 -10.54 19.57
C VAL A 230 -6.88 -10.39 20.30
N ASP A 231 -7.66 -9.38 19.92
CA ASP A 231 -8.99 -9.09 20.49
C ASP A 231 -10.12 -9.47 19.53
N GLN A 232 -9.90 -9.31 18.22
CA GLN A 232 -10.92 -9.55 17.19
C GLN A 232 -10.30 -10.30 16.02
N PHE A 233 -11.04 -11.23 15.41
CA PHE A 233 -10.58 -12.04 14.30
C PHE A 233 -11.21 -11.58 12.98
N GLY A 234 -10.37 -11.42 11.95
CA GLY A 234 -10.80 -11.10 10.59
C GLY A 234 -11.21 -12.33 9.79
N GLY A 235 -12.32 -12.23 9.04
CA GLY A 235 -12.72 -13.22 8.04
C GLY A 235 -13.27 -14.54 8.57
N VAL A 236 -13.48 -14.70 9.88
CA VAL A 236 -14.01 -15.92 10.51
C VAL A 236 -15.20 -15.63 11.41
N THR A 237 -16.09 -16.60 11.56
CA THR A 237 -17.33 -16.51 12.38
C THR A 237 -17.46 -17.66 13.39
N ASP A 238 -16.39 -18.41 13.62
CA ASP A 238 -16.39 -19.63 14.44
C ASP A 238 -16.34 -19.33 15.96
N SER A 239 -17.26 -18.51 16.45
CA SER A 239 -17.33 -18.12 17.86
C SER A 239 -17.46 -19.30 18.82
N GLN A 240 -18.02 -20.43 18.36
CA GLN A 240 -18.16 -21.63 19.18
C GLN A 240 -16.82 -22.20 19.64
N LEU A 241 -15.75 -22.04 18.83
CA LEU A 241 -14.41 -22.48 19.21
C LEU A 241 -13.84 -21.68 20.41
N LEU A 242 -14.19 -20.39 20.51
CA LEU A 242 -13.84 -19.57 21.69
C LEU A 242 -14.63 -20.00 22.92
N VAL A 243 -15.93 -20.26 22.77
CA VAL A 243 -16.79 -20.77 23.87
C VAL A 243 -16.25 -22.11 24.37
N ASN A 244 -15.91 -23.03 23.47
CA ASN A 244 -15.33 -24.32 23.83
C ASN A 244 -14.01 -24.15 24.59
N ALA A 245 -13.12 -23.25 24.11
CA ALA A 245 -11.84 -22.98 24.74
C ALA A 245 -11.97 -22.47 26.19
N VAL A 246 -13.02 -21.66 26.49
CA VAL A 246 -13.31 -21.22 27.86
C VAL A 246 -13.83 -22.39 28.69
N ASN A 247 -14.80 -23.16 28.18
CA ASN A 247 -15.37 -24.33 28.89
C ASN A 247 -14.29 -25.38 29.22
N GLU A 248 -13.33 -25.57 28.32
CA GLU A 248 -12.18 -26.45 28.48
C GLU A 248 -11.02 -25.81 29.27
N LYS A 249 -11.19 -24.61 29.80
CA LYS A 249 -10.19 -23.84 30.58
C LYS A 249 -8.88 -23.54 29.83
N GLN A 250 -8.93 -23.51 28.51
CA GLN A 250 -7.79 -23.10 27.65
C GLN A 250 -7.68 -21.56 27.57
N LEU A 251 -8.80 -20.86 27.73
CA LEU A 251 -8.91 -19.41 27.88
C LEU A 251 -9.69 -19.06 29.15
N THR A 252 -9.38 -17.90 29.74
CA THR A 252 -10.17 -17.38 30.85
C THR A 252 -11.28 -16.47 30.34
N GLN A 253 -12.44 -16.48 31.01
CA GLN A 253 -13.53 -15.53 30.74
C GLN A 253 -13.00 -14.09 30.82
N GLN A 254 -12.22 -13.78 31.85
CA GLN A 254 -11.63 -12.44 32.03
C GLN A 254 -10.87 -11.97 30.79
N ARG A 255 -10.04 -12.84 30.16
CA ARG A 255 -9.28 -12.47 28.97
C ARG A 255 -10.20 -12.14 27.78
N LEU A 256 -11.31 -12.86 27.62
CA LEU A 256 -12.31 -12.55 26.59
C LEU A 256 -13.05 -11.24 26.90
N ASP A 257 -13.43 -11.02 28.16
CA ASP A 257 -14.11 -9.80 28.59
C ASP A 257 -13.26 -8.55 28.31
N GLU A 258 -11.93 -8.61 28.50
CA GLU A 258 -11.01 -7.53 28.14
C GLU A 258 -11.07 -7.19 26.65
N SER A 259 -11.15 -8.18 25.77
CA SER A 259 -11.30 -7.97 24.32
C SER A 259 -12.66 -7.38 23.97
N VAL A 260 -13.73 -7.91 24.57
CA VAL A 260 -15.11 -7.42 24.37
C VAL A 260 -15.23 -5.95 24.79
N VAL A 261 -14.65 -5.58 25.94
CA VAL A 261 -14.63 -4.19 26.41
C VAL A 261 -13.96 -3.27 25.38
N ARG A 262 -12.78 -3.62 24.86
CA ARG A 262 -12.10 -2.81 23.85
C ARG A 262 -12.93 -2.63 22.58
N ILE A 263 -13.55 -3.71 22.09
CA ILE A 263 -14.40 -3.67 20.88
C ILE A 263 -15.64 -2.83 21.09
N LEU A 264 -16.33 -3.01 22.23
CA LEU A 264 -17.55 -2.25 22.55
C LEU A 264 -17.23 -0.78 22.80
N GLU A 265 -16.11 -0.45 23.46
CA GLU A 265 -15.69 0.93 23.69
C GLU A 265 -15.55 1.71 22.37
N GLN A 266 -15.01 1.11 21.32
CA GLN A 266 -14.92 1.75 19.99
C GLN A 266 -16.32 2.07 19.43
N LYS A 267 -17.28 1.15 19.59
CA LYS A 267 -18.66 1.34 19.12
C LYS A 267 -19.38 2.43 19.92
N PHE A 268 -19.17 2.51 21.23
CA PHE A 268 -19.72 3.58 22.07
C PHE A 268 -19.11 4.95 21.68
N ARG A 269 -17.79 5.04 21.58
CA ARG A 269 -17.09 6.30 21.25
C ARG A 269 -17.47 6.85 19.87
N THR A 270 -17.77 5.98 18.91
CA THR A 270 -18.20 6.38 17.55
C THR A 270 -19.70 6.68 17.45
N GLY A 271 -20.48 6.54 18.54
CA GLY A 271 -21.91 6.85 18.59
C GLY A 271 -22.80 5.83 17.88
N LEU A 272 -22.33 4.59 17.68
CA LEU A 272 -23.10 3.56 16.97
C LEU A 272 -24.35 3.08 17.71
N PHE A 273 -24.36 3.16 19.05
CA PHE A 273 -25.53 2.80 19.85
C PHE A 273 -26.58 3.90 19.86
N GLU A 274 -26.17 5.17 19.75
CA GLU A 274 -27.06 6.33 19.72
C GLU A 274 -27.71 6.49 18.34
N ASN A 275 -26.92 6.31 17.26
CA ASN A 275 -27.41 6.44 15.89
C ASN A 275 -26.67 5.51 14.91
N PRO A 276 -27.16 4.27 14.70
CA PRO A 276 -26.57 3.33 13.76
C PRO A 276 -26.97 3.59 12.29
N PHE A 277 -27.92 4.49 12.05
CA PHE A 277 -28.50 4.72 10.73
C PHE A 277 -27.76 5.77 9.92
N VAL A 278 -27.96 5.73 8.61
CA VAL A 278 -27.50 6.74 7.65
C VAL A 278 -28.69 7.39 6.96
N ASP A 279 -28.50 8.62 6.52
CA ASP A 279 -29.45 9.34 5.68
C ASP A 279 -29.01 9.22 4.20
N PRO A 280 -29.74 8.44 3.35
CA PRO A 280 -29.38 8.27 1.94
C PRO A 280 -29.37 9.58 1.16
N GLN A 281 -30.22 10.55 1.52
CA GLN A 281 -30.26 11.86 0.85
C GLN A 281 -28.99 12.66 1.16
N LYS A 282 -28.53 12.62 2.40
CA LYS A 282 -27.28 13.25 2.79
C LYS A 282 -26.07 12.61 2.09
N ALA A 283 -26.10 11.29 1.90
CA ALA A 283 -25.05 10.59 1.18
C ALA A 283 -24.90 11.08 -0.25
N LEU A 284 -26.01 11.30 -0.98
CA LEU A 284 -26.00 11.82 -2.34
C LEU A 284 -25.35 13.22 -2.47
N HIS A 285 -25.39 14.01 -1.43
CA HIS A 285 -24.79 15.35 -1.40
C HIS A 285 -23.37 15.36 -0.83
N THR A 286 -22.93 14.27 -0.20
CA THR A 286 -21.62 14.16 0.45
C THR A 286 -20.60 13.46 -0.44
N VAL A 287 -20.98 12.29 -0.99
CA VAL A 287 -20.05 11.46 -1.76
C VAL A 287 -19.77 12.11 -3.12
N GLY A 288 -18.49 12.25 -3.43
CA GLY A 288 -18.04 12.78 -4.72
C GLY A 288 -18.28 14.28 -4.94
N ARG A 289 -18.33 15.08 -3.90
CA ARG A 289 -18.52 16.54 -3.99
C ARG A 289 -17.53 17.19 -4.96
N ALA A 290 -18.02 18.15 -5.73
CA ALA A 290 -17.25 18.82 -6.78
C ALA A 290 -16.02 19.57 -6.25
N ASP A 291 -16.13 20.20 -5.07
CA ASP A 291 -15.01 20.86 -4.42
C ASP A 291 -13.92 19.86 -3.99
N TRP A 292 -14.29 18.70 -3.46
CA TRP A 292 -13.36 17.62 -3.12
C TRP A 292 -12.72 16.98 -4.36
N GLN A 293 -13.48 16.83 -5.45
CA GLN A 293 -12.91 16.38 -6.73
C GLN A 293 -11.86 17.36 -7.26
N LYS A 294 -12.07 18.66 -7.09
CA LYS A 294 -11.09 19.69 -7.46
C LYS A 294 -9.81 19.59 -6.61
N GLU A 295 -9.95 19.41 -5.28
CA GLU A 295 -8.82 19.17 -4.38
C GLU A 295 -8.07 17.89 -4.79
N ALA A 296 -8.80 16.81 -5.09
CA ALA A 296 -8.27 15.54 -5.53
C ALA A 296 -7.44 15.65 -6.82
N ASN A 297 -7.94 16.36 -7.83
CA ASN A 297 -7.26 16.58 -9.09
C ASN A 297 -5.99 17.44 -8.92
N ALA A 298 -6.04 18.44 -8.05
CA ALA A 298 -4.86 19.24 -7.72
C ALA A 298 -3.77 18.40 -7.04
N ALA A 299 -4.14 17.50 -6.11
CA ALA A 299 -3.22 16.57 -5.47
C ALA A 299 -2.60 15.60 -6.49
N GLN A 300 -3.39 15.02 -7.40
CA GLN A 300 -2.86 14.17 -8.48
C GLN A 300 -1.80 14.91 -9.32
N GLY A 301 -2.06 16.17 -9.69
CA GLY A 301 -1.09 16.97 -10.45
C GLY A 301 0.20 17.25 -9.69
N ARG A 302 0.13 17.47 -8.37
CA ARG A 302 1.29 17.67 -7.48
C ARG A 302 2.10 16.39 -7.27
N SER A 303 1.47 15.20 -7.36
CA SER A 303 2.13 13.91 -7.13
C SER A 303 3.03 13.45 -8.28
N LEU A 304 2.92 14.05 -9.47
CA LEU A 304 3.76 13.70 -10.61
C LEU A 304 5.22 14.05 -10.35
N VAL A 305 6.11 13.09 -10.55
CA VAL A 305 7.55 13.24 -10.34
C VAL A 305 8.26 13.34 -11.69
N LEU A 306 8.81 14.50 -12.03
CA LEU A 306 9.60 14.67 -13.23
C LEU A 306 11.01 14.08 -13.03
N LEU A 307 11.30 13.00 -13.74
CA LEU A 307 12.59 12.28 -13.64
C LEU A 307 13.59 12.74 -14.70
N GLN A 308 13.09 13.15 -15.86
CA GLN A 308 13.90 13.65 -16.98
C GLN A 308 13.10 14.63 -17.85
N ASN A 309 13.75 15.70 -18.34
CA ASN A 309 13.23 16.61 -19.36
C ASN A 309 14.37 17.13 -20.24
N LYS A 310 14.69 16.39 -21.29
CA LYS A 310 15.73 16.75 -22.27
C LYS A 310 15.16 17.74 -23.30
N GLU A 311 16.02 18.63 -23.77
CA GLU A 311 15.73 19.57 -24.87
C GLU A 311 14.51 20.49 -24.67
N GLY A 312 14.04 20.63 -23.43
CA GLY A 312 12.91 21.53 -23.13
C GLY A 312 11.60 21.13 -23.81
N VAL A 313 11.34 19.81 -23.92
CA VAL A 313 10.10 19.29 -24.54
C VAL A 313 8.87 19.74 -23.77
N LEU A 314 8.94 19.82 -22.44
CA LEU A 314 7.87 20.39 -21.63
C LEU A 314 8.04 21.92 -21.45
N PRO A 315 6.92 22.65 -21.38
CA PRO A 315 5.51 22.25 -21.51
C PRO A 315 5.12 21.92 -22.96
N LEU A 316 4.22 20.94 -23.11
CA LEU A 316 3.68 20.57 -24.43
C LEU A 316 2.81 21.71 -25.00
N LYS A 317 3.02 22.05 -26.26
CA LYS A 317 2.28 23.13 -26.95
C LYS A 317 0.98 22.57 -27.52
N ARG A 318 -0.15 23.18 -27.17
CA ARG A 318 -1.48 22.87 -27.74
C ARG A 318 -1.47 23.05 -29.27
N GLY A 319 -2.39 22.40 -29.96
CA GLY A 319 -2.50 22.43 -31.43
C GLY A 319 -1.56 21.46 -32.15
N LYS A 320 -0.61 20.85 -31.46
CA LYS A 320 0.31 19.83 -32.00
C LYS A 320 -0.42 18.52 -32.30
N LYS A 321 0.14 17.77 -33.25
CA LYS A 321 -0.23 16.36 -33.49
C LYS A 321 0.41 15.47 -32.45
N ILE A 322 -0.36 14.59 -31.83
CA ILE A 322 0.10 13.70 -30.79
C ILE A 322 -0.26 12.25 -31.10
N TRP A 323 0.69 11.35 -30.96
CA TRP A 323 0.46 9.93 -30.90
C TRP A 323 0.38 9.45 -29.46
N LEU A 324 -0.56 8.56 -29.17
CA LEU A 324 -0.87 8.11 -27.82
C LEU A 324 -0.74 6.59 -27.68
N TYR A 325 -0.26 6.14 -26.53
CA TYR A 325 -0.31 4.75 -26.11
C TYR A 325 -0.71 4.68 -24.62
N GLY A 326 -1.71 3.85 -24.28
CA GLY A 326 -2.19 3.71 -22.90
C GLY A 326 -2.92 4.95 -22.35
N ILE A 327 -3.42 5.83 -23.23
CA ILE A 327 -4.10 7.09 -22.87
C ILE A 327 -5.33 7.28 -23.78
N GLU A 328 -6.42 7.76 -23.19
CA GLU A 328 -7.66 7.99 -23.89
C GLU A 328 -7.57 9.15 -24.90
N PRO A 329 -7.86 8.94 -26.19
CA PRO A 329 -7.78 9.99 -27.22
C PRO A 329 -8.61 11.23 -26.89
N LYS A 330 -9.78 11.03 -26.28
CA LYS A 330 -10.70 12.11 -25.91
C LYS A 330 -10.06 13.11 -24.93
N ALA A 331 -9.23 12.63 -23.99
CA ALA A 331 -8.54 13.51 -23.04
C ALA A 331 -7.53 14.42 -23.74
N ALA A 332 -6.78 13.90 -24.72
CA ALA A 332 -5.87 14.70 -25.55
C ALA A 332 -6.61 15.74 -26.40
N GLN A 333 -7.73 15.36 -27.02
CA GLN A 333 -8.56 16.28 -27.81
C GLN A 333 -9.11 17.44 -26.96
N ILE A 334 -9.61 17.15 -25.77
CA ILE A 334 -10.08 18.16 -24.81
C ILE A 334 -8.92 19.09 -24.40
N ALA A 335 -7.73 18.55 -24.25
CA ALA A 335 -6.52 19.34 -23.95
C ALA A 335 -6.01 20.18 -25.15
N GLY A 336 -6.63 20.05 -26.33
CA GLY A 336 -6.32 20.84 -27.52
C GLY A 336 -5.27 20.23 -28.44
N PHE A 337 -5.09 18.90 -28.43
CA PHE A 337 -4.21 18.17 -29.33
C PHE A 337 -4.95 17.51 -30.48
N ARG A 338 -4.26 17.28 -31.59
CA ARG A 338 -4.75 16.50 -32.72
C ARG A 338 -4.17 15.10 -32.66
N VAL A 339 -5.00 14.11 -32.30
CA VAL A 339 -4.57 12.71 -32.18
C VAL A 339 -4.35 12.12 -33.57
N VAL A 340 -3.25 11.41 -33.76
CA VAL A 340 -2.87 10.70 -34.97
C VAL A 340 -2.67 9.21 -34.70
N ASP A 341 -2.74 8.38 -35.76
CA ASP A 341 -2.74 6.93 -35.69
C ASP A 341 -1.35 6.27 -35.66
N SER A 342 -0.30 7.07 -35.95
CA SER A 342 1.08 6.57 -35.91
C SER A 342 2.07 7.64 -35.46
N PRO A 343 3.20 7.25 -34.81
CA PRO A 343 4.19 8.22 -34.34
C PRO A 343 4.84 9.02 -35.47
N GLU A 344 4.98 8.45 -36.68
CA GLU A 344 5.59 9.12 -37.83
C GLU A 344 4.78 10.34 -38.32
N LYS A 345 3.47 10.38 -38.00
CA LYS A 345 2.57 11.49 -38.33
C LYS A 345 2.45 12.52 -37.20
N ALA A 346 3.08 12.26 -36.05
CA ALA A 346 2.96 13.11 -34.86
C ALA A 346 4.07 14.17 -34.79
N ASP A 347 3.87 15.18 -33.97
CA ASP A 347 4.91 16.13 -33.51
C ASP A 347 5.55 15.70 -32.19
N VAL A 348 4.82 14.87 -31.42
CA VAL A 348 5.21 14.32 -30.12
C VAL A 348 4.44 13.03 -29.83
N ALA A 349 5.05 12.09 -29.12
CA ALA A 349 4.39 10.92 -28.58
C ALA A 349 4.22 11.05 -27.07
N LEU A 350 3.08 10.59 -26.54
CA LEU A 350 2.81 10.46 -25.11
C LEU A 350 2.39 9.02 -24.78
N ILE A 351 3.15 8.38 -23.91
CA ILE A 351 2.99 6.98 -23.55
C ILE A 351 2.76 6.88 -22.05
N ARG A 352 1.72 6.14 -21.65
CA ARG A 352 1.55 5.66 -20.29
C ARG A 352 1.99 4.21 -20.24
N ALA A 353 3.09 3.97 -19.56
CA ALA A 353 3.61 2.66 -19.26
C ALA A 353 3.34 2.29 -17.80
N HIS A 354 3.42 1.01 -17.47
CA HIS A 354 3.30 0.46 -16.13
C HIS A 354 4.65 -0.12 -15.68
N ALA A 355 4.93 -0.07 -14.39
CA ALA A 355 6.06 -0.81 -13.84
C ALA A 355 5.95 -2.29 -14.26
N PRO A 356 7.01 -2.88 -14.82
CA PRO A 356 6.96 -4.27 -15.27
C PRO A 356 6.70 -5.24 -14.13
N TYR A 357 6.05 -6.35 -14.44
CA TYR A 357 5.78 -7.41 -13.49
C TYR A 357 5.65 -8.77 -14.18
N GLU A 358 5.77 -9.81 -13.38
CA GLU A 358 5.52 -11.19 -13.73
C GLU A 358 4.35 -11.73 -12.92
N GLN A 359 3.82 -12.87 -13.33
CA GLN A 359 2.76 -13.59 -12.59
C GLN A 359 3.11 -15.10 -12.57
N PRO A 360 4.19 -15.48 -11.88
CA PRO A 360 4.63 -16.89 -11.86
C PRO A 360 3.68 -17.80 -11.08
N HIS A 361 2.84 -17.24 -10.21
CA HIS A 361 2.01 -17.97 -9.27
C HIS A 361 0.50 -17.83 -9.56
N LYS A 362 0.10 -17.93 -10.84
CA LYS A 362 -1.33 -17.81 -11.26
C LYS A 362 -2.25 -18.87 -10.67
N GLN A 363 -1.70 -19.97 -10.17
CA GLN A 363 -2.44 -21.06 -9.53
C GLN A 363 -2.91 -20.73 -8.11
N TRP A 364 -2.42 -19.64 -7.51
CA TRP A 364 -2.83 -19.18 -6.18
C TRP A 364 -3.77 -17.98 -6.28
N PHE A 365 -4.69 -17.86 -5.33
CA PHE A 365 -5.71 -16.81 -5.32
C PHE A 365 -5.13 -15.40 -5.37
N PHE A 366 -4.14 -15.11 -4.54
CA PHE A 366 -3.47 -13.81 -4.54
C PHE A 366 -2.37 -13.72 -5.59
N GLY A 367 -1.66 -14.80 -5.90
CA GLY A 367 -0.59 -14.81 -6.90
C GLY A 367 -1.04 -14.39 -8.29
N ARG A 368 -2.27 -14.69 -8.70
CA ARG A 368 -2.84 -14.21 -9.97
C ARG A 368 -3.22 -12.72 -9.96
N ARG A 369 -3.25 -12.09 -8.80
CA ARG A 369 -3.66 -10.69 -8.60
C ARG A 369 -2.49 -9.79 -8.29
N HIS A 370 -1.39 -10.34 -7.81
CA HIS A 370 -0.21 -9.59 -7.44
C HIS A 370 0.72 -9.39 -8.64
N HIS A 371 1.33 -8.22 -8.69
CA HIS A 371 2.47 -7.94 -9.54
C HIS A 371 3.72 -8.44 -8.83
N GLU A 372 4.32 -9.51 -9.31
CA GLU A 372 5.50 -10.16 -8.73
C GLU A 372 6.71 -10.03 -9.67
N GLY A 373 7.86 -10.56 -9.27
CA GLY A 373 9.03 -10.78 -10.11
C GLY A 373 9.74 -9.52 -10.58
N SER A 374 10.27 -9.58 -11.80
CA SER A 374 11.15 -8.58 -12.38
C SER A 374 10.53 -7.17 -12.46
N LEU A 375 11.38 -6.16 -12.24
CA LEU A 375 11.06 -4.74 -12.36
C LEU A 375 11.59 -4.12 -13.65
N ALA A 376 12.22 -4.93 -14.52
CA ALA A 376 12.90 -4.47 -15.71
C ALA A 376 11.99 -4.49 -16.95
N PHE A 377 12.03 -3.41 -17.73
CA PHE A 377 11.47 -3.41 -19.07
C PHE A 377 12.33 -4.27 -20.00
N THR A 378 11.79 -5.39 -20.45
CA THR A 378 12.42 -6.29 -21.42
C THR A 378 12.05 -5.90 -22.86
N ASP A 379 12.80 -6.38 -23.85
CA ASP A 379 12.54 -6.04 -25.25
C ASP A 379 11.18 -6.53 -25.77
N ASP A 380 10.61 -7.54 -25.18
CA ASP A 380 9.29 -8.09 -25.48
C ASP A 380 8.16 -7.42 -24.67
N ASN A 381 8.48 -6.53 -23.73
CA ASN A 381 7.46 -5.79 -22.97
C ASN A 381 6.69 -4.85 -23.91
N PRO A 382 5.34 -4.92 -24.00
CA PRO A 382 4.56 -4.14 -24.95
C PRO A 382 4.69 -2.62 -24.76
N ASP A 383 4.78 -2.15 -23.50
CA ASP A 383 4.95 -0.73 -23.20
C ASP A 383 6.32 -0.24 -23.68
N TYR A 384 7.37 -1.06 -23.49
CA TYR A 384 8.71 -0.73 -23.96
C TYR A 384 8.82 -0.75 -25.49
N GLN A 385 8.16 -1.69 -26.17
CA GLN A 385 8.09 -1.70 -27.64
C GLN A 385 7.42 -0.42 -28.19
N ALA A 386 6.36 0.06 -27.53
CA ALA A 386 5.72 1.32 -27.89
C ALA A 386 6.67 2.52 -27.69
N ILE A 387 7.46 2.52 -26.61
CA ILE A 387 8.47 3.56 -26.34
C ILE A 387 9.56 3.55 -27.41
N VAL A 388 10.09 2.39 -27.74
CA VAL A 388 11.12 2.24 -28.79
C VAL A 388 10.61 2.71 -30.14
N LYS A 389 9.41 2.25 -30.55
CA LYS A 389 8.76 2.66 -31.80
C LYS A 389 8.62 4.19 -31.89
N ALA A 390 8.07 4.80 -30.85
CA ALA A 390 7.84 6.25 -30.85
C ALA A 390 9.16 7.06 -30.85
N SER A 391 10.16 6.61 -30.07
CA SER A 391 11.45 7.33 -29.94
C SER A 391 12.27 7.40 -31.23
N HIS A 392 12.03 6.48 -32.16
CA HIS A 392 12.67 6.52 -33.48
C HIS A 392 12.05 7.56 -34.42
N ALA A 393 10.82 8.00 -34.17
CA ALA A 393 10.07 8.90 -35.03
C ALA A 393 10.00 10.33 -34.48
N VAL A 394 9.71 10.51 -33.20
CA VAL A 394 9.39 11.82 -32.61
C VAL A 394 9.89 11.95 -31.17
N PRO A 395 10.00 13.18 -30.63
CA PRO A 395 10.22 13.37 -29.19
C PRO A 395 9.15 12.64 -28.38
N THR A 396 9.59 11.78 -27.49
CA THR A 396 8.70 10.87 -26.74
C THR A 396 8.67 11.27 -25.26
N VAL A 397 7.45 11.45 -24.73
CA VAL A 397 7.14 11.66 -23.33
C VAL A 397 6.59 10.34 -22.76
N VAL A 398 7.21 9.83 -21.71
CA VAL A 398 6.79 8.60 -21.03
C VAL A 398 6.37 8.94 -19.60
N THR A 399 5.16 8.56 -19.22
CA THR A 399 4.73 8.52 -17.82
C THR A 399 4.62 7.07 -17.38
N VAL A 400 5.31 6.71 -16.30
CA VAL A 400 5.32 5.34 -15.78
C VAL A 400 4.50 5.29 -14.50
N TYR A 401 3.47 4.43 -14.46
CA TYR A 401 2.75 4.13 -13.23
C TYR A 401 3.62 3.24 -12.35
N LEU A 402 4.04 3.79 -11.23
CA LEU A 402 4.98 3.18 -10.29
C LEU A 402 4.23 2.59 -9.09
N ASP A 403 3.54 1.47 -9.28
CA ASP A 403 2.99 0.66 -8.18
C ASP A 403 4.11 -0.08 -7.42
N ARG A 404 5.26 -0.27 -8.07
CA ARG A 404 6.54 -0.73 -7.54
C ARG A 404 7.68 0.06 -8.17
N PRO A 405 8.88 0.12 -7.54
CA PRO A 405 10.06 0.72 -8.16
C PRO A 405 10.41 0.01 -9.47
N ALA A 406 10.41 0.75 -10.58
CA ALA A 406 10.76 0.20 -11.89
C ALA A 406 12.22 0.54 -12.28
N ILE A 407 12.87 -0.34 -13.03
CA ILE A 407 14.17 -0.08 -13.62
C ILE A 407 13.96 0.69 -14.92
N LEU A 408 14.32 1.99 -14.92
CA LEU A 408 14.03 2.91 -16.01
C LEU A 408 15.24 3.26 -16.87
N SER A 409 16.37 2.56 -16.74
CA SER A 409 17.61 2.88 -17.45
C SER A 409 17.41 2.92 -18.96
N ASN A 410 16.82 1.87 -19.55
CA ASN A 410 16.54 1.79 -20.98
C ASN A 410 15.40 2.74 -21.44
N VAL A 411 14.40 3.00 -20.61
CA VAL A 411 13.35 3.99 -20.89
C VAL A 411 13.93 5.40 -20.96
N LYS A 412 14.79 5.76 -19.99
CA LYS A 412 15.49 7.06 -19.93
C LYS A 412 16.35 7.34 -21.16
N ASP A 413 16.95 6.30 -21.75
CA ASP A 413 17.76 6.41 -22.94
C ASP A 413 16.94 6.72 -24.20
N LYS A 414 15.70 6.21 -24.28
CA LYS A 414 14.80 6.38 -25.42
C LYS A 414 13.94 7.63 -25.31
N ALA A 415 13.42 7.95 -24.13
CA ALA A 415 12.50 9.06 -23.93
C ALA A 415 13.22 10.41 -23.80
N LYS A 416 12.58 11.49 -24.25
CA LYS A 416 13.00 12.88 -23.94
C LYS A 416 12.51 13.32 -22.58
N VAL A 417 11.33 12.87 -22.18
CA VAL A 417 10.72 13.17 -20.88
C VAL A 417 10.32 11.87 -20.21
N VAL A 418 10.66 11.72 -18.94
CA VAL A 418 10.25 10.61 -18.08
C VAL A 418 9.60 11.15 -16.83
N ILE A 419 8.40 10.66 -16.51
CA ILE A 419 7.61 11.08 -15.35
C ILE A 419 7.15 9.83 -14.59
N GLY A 420 7.42 9.78 -13.28
CA GLY A 420 6.78 8.84 -12.38
C GLY A 420 5.37 9.34 -12.02
N ASN A 421 4.39 8.45 -12.04
CA ASN A 421 3.04 8.74 -11.58
C ASN A 421 2.50 7.65 -10.66
N PHE A 422 1.49 8.01 -9.86
CA PHE A 422 0.90 7.18 -8.82
C PHE A 422 -0.64 7.30 -8.91
N GLY A 423 -1.21 6.84 -10.04
CA GLY A 423 -2.65 6.87 -10.26
C GLY A 423 -3.20 8.25 -10.69
N VAL A 424 -2.62 8.85 -11.72
CA VAL A 424 -3.06 10.15 -12.28
C VAL A 424 -4.04 9.95 -13.42
N SER A 425 -5.17 10.68 -13.42
CA SER A 425 -6.11 10.70 -14.54
C SER A 425 -5.53 11.38 -15.77
N ASP A 426 -5.99 10.99 -16.97
CA ASP A 426 -5.52 11.56 -18.23
C ASP A 426 -5.75 13.07 -18.30
N ALA A 427 -6.89 13.56 -17.82
CA ALA A 427 -7.21 14.99 -17.80
C ALA A 427 -6.22 15.80 -16.94
N VAL A 428 -5.86 15.28 -15.76
CA VAL A 428 -4.88 15.92 -14.88
C VAL A 428 -3.47 15.83 -15.48
N LEU A 429 -3.12 14.70 -16.09
CA LEU A 429 -1.84 14.52 -16.79
C LEU A 429 -1.68 15.60 -17.88
N PHE A 430 -2.66 15.75 -18.78
CA PHE A 430 -2.59 16.78 -19.83
C PHE A 430 -2.55 18.19 -19.26
N THR A 431 -3.33 18.49 -18.23
CA THR A 431 -3.28 19.78 -17.54
C THR A 431 -1.86 20.09 -17.08
N ARG A 432 -1.18 19.10 -16.49
CA ARG A 432 0.18 19.25 -15.98
C ARG A 432 1.21 19.37 -17.10
N LEU A 433 1.14 18.54 -18.13
CA LEU A 433 2.07 18.54 -19.26
C LEU A 433 2.01 19.82 -20.10
N THR A 434 0.88 20.53 -20.09
CA THR A 434 0.69 21.82 -20.80
C THR A 434 0.92 23.05 -19.92
N SER A 435 1.10 22.87 -18.60
CA SER A 435 1.34 23.94 -17.65
C SER A 435 2.82 24.35 -17.63
N SER A 436 3.06 25.65 -17.39
CA SER A 436 4.39 26.20 -17.10
C SER A 436 4.80 26.10 -15.63
N GLU A 437 3.90 25.65 -14.76
CA GLU A 437 4.19 25.51 -13.32
C GLU A 437 5.26 24.42 -13.09
N ALA A 438 6.09 24.59 -12.07
CA ALA A 438 7.11 23.64 -11.69
C ALA A 438 6.54 22.32 -11.16
N PHE A 439 7.15 21.19 -11.49
CA PHE A 439 6.87 19.91 -10.83
C PHE A 439 7.39 19.96 -9.40
N THR A 440 6.63 19.43 -8.46
CA THR A 440 6.97 19.45 -7.02
C THR A 440 7.06 18.05 -6.41
N GLY A 441 6.55 17.05 -7.10
CA GLY A 441 6.58 15.66 -6.63
C GLY A 441 8.00 15.13 -6.50
N LYS A 442 8.23 14.28 -5.50
CA LYS A 442 9.51 13.63 -5.18
C LYS A 442 9.31 12.14 -5.05
N LEU A 443 10.28 11.33 -5.50
CA LEU A 443 10.19 9.88 -5.37
C LEU A 443 10.01 9.46 -3.91
N PRO A 444 9.03 8.59 -3.61
CA PRO A 444 8.82 8.06 -2.27
C PRO A 444 9.66 6.82 -1.97
N PHE A 445 10.44 6.35 -2.94
CA PHE A 445 11.37 5.22 -2.88
C PHE A 445 12.50 5.42 -3.90
N GLU A 446 13.58 4.67 -3.76
CA GLU A 446 14.63 4.61 -4.77
C GLU A 446 14.16 3.89 -6.04
N LEU A 447 14.69 4.27 -7.20
CA LEU A 447 14.56 3.49 -8.42
C LEU A 447 15.88 2.78 -8.71
N PRO A 448 15.94 1.44 -8.63
CA PRO A 448 17.17 0.68 -8.86
C PRO A 448 17.70 0.86 -10.26
N SER A 449 19.01 0.74 -10.43
CA SER A 449 19.67 0.83 -11.74
C SER A 449 19.57 -0.46 -12.55
N SER A 450 19.44 -1.62 -11.89
CA SER A 450 19.39 -2.95 -12.52
C SER A 450 18.71 -3.99 -11.61
N MET A 451 18.32 -5.14 -12.18
CA MET A 451 17.85 -6.27 -11.38
C MET A 451 18.94 -6.87 -10.48
N ASN A 452 20.20 -6.80 -10.88
CA ASN A 452 21.30 -7.23 -10.01
C ASN A 452 21.38 -6.38 -8.76
N ALA A 453 21.24 -5.06 -8.87
CA ALA A 453 21.19 -4.16 -7.72
C ALA A 453 20.00 -4.50 -6.78
N VAL A 454 18.84 -4.87 -7.33
CA VAL A 454 17.68 -5.34 -6.55
C VAL A 454 17.98 -6.64 -5.79
N LEU A 455 18.66 -7.59 -6.45
CA LEU A 455 18.97 -8.89 -5.84
C LEU A 455 20.04 -8.82 -4.74
N GLU A 456 20.88 -7.78 -4.77
CA GLU A 456 21.93 -7.54 -3.77
C GLU A 456 21.40 -6.81 -2.51
N GLN A 457 20.20 -6.20 -2.58
CA GLN A 457 19.59 -5.51 -1.45
C GLN A 457 19.19 -6.46 -0.33
N GLN A 458 19.30 -5.98 0.90
CA GLN A 458 18.70 -6.64 2.06
C GLN A 458 17.24 -6.19 2.18
N SER A 459 16.31 -7.15 2.22
CA SER A 459 14.87 -6.87 2.17
C SER A 459 14.34 -5.99 3.31
N ASP A 460 15.05 -5.91 4.44
CA ASP A 460 14.66 -5.12 5.62
C ASP A 460 15.36 -3.76 5.74
N VAL A 461 16.27 -3.43 4.79
CA VAL A 461 17.06 -2.20 4.86
C VAL A 461 16.53 -1.15 3.92
N PRO A 462 16.06 0.01 4.41
CA PRO A 462 15.68 1.11 3.53
C PRO A 462 16.91 1.74 2.86
N HIS A 463 16.73 2.25 1.63
CA HIS A 463 17.77 2.94 0.86
C HIS A 463 19.02 2.07 0.59
N ASP A 464 18.85 0.78 0.34
CA ASP A 464 19.95 -0.18 0.19
C ASP A 464 20.32 -0.47 -1.28
N SER A 465 19.77 0.28 -2.22
CA SER A 465 20.09 0.09 -3.64
C SER A 465 21.51 0.54 -3.96
N GLN A 466 22.32 -0.37 -4.53
CA GLN A 466 23.66 -0.05 -5.00
C GLN A 466 23.57 0.86 -6.23
N SER A 467 24.03 2.11 -6.10
CA SER A 467 24.02 3.11 -7.18
C SER A 467 22.64 3.22 -7.87
N PRO A 468 21.61 3.68 -7.15
CA PRO A 468 20.27 3.77 -7.73
C PRO A 468 20.26 4.70 -8.94
N LEU A 469 19.40 4.42 -9.93
CA LEU A 469 19.21 5.28 -11.09
C LEU A 469 18.66 6.66 -10.67
N PHE A 470 17.80 6.65 -9.67
CA PHE A 470 17.26 7.83 -8.99
C PHE A 470 17.14 7.55 -7.50
N GLU A 471 17.72 8.43 -6.71
CA GLU A 471 17.64 8.37 -5.25
C GLU A 471 16.23 8.74 -4.74
N ILE A 472 15.89 8.29 -3.55
CA ILE A 472 14.70 8.76 -2.86
C ILE A 472 14.69 10.29 -2.74
N GLY A 473 13.52 10.90 -2.87
CA GLY A 473 13.39 12.36 -2.86
C GLY A 473 13.83 13.05 -4.15
N PHE A 474 14.29 12.29 -5.16
CA PHE A 474 14.59 12.86 -6.48
C PHE A 474 13.32 13.37 -7.17
N GLY A 475 13.47 14.44 -7.92
CA GLY A 475 12.44 15.04 -8.79
C GLY A 475 12.88 16.40 -9.28
N LEU A 476 12.82 16.61 -10.60
CA LEU A 476 13.14 17.86 -11.26
C LEU A 476 11.95 18.84 -11.14
N ALA A 477 12.24 20.12 -11.09
CA ALA A 477 11.24 21.16 -11.16
C ALA A 477 10.78 21.45 -12.62
N ARG A 478 11.69 21.30 -13.58
CA ARG A 478 11.47 21.47 -15.03
C ARG A 478 12.40 20.61 -15.86
#